data_56e0b1b45b03cfb0dc6f74c6300c3442
#
_entry.id   56e0b1b45b03cfb0dc6f74c6300c3442
#
_cell.length_a   1.000
_cell.length_b   1.000
_cell.length_c   1.000
_cell.angle_alpha   90.00
_cell.angle_beta   90.00
_cell.angle_gamma   90.00
#
_symmetry.space_group_name_H-M   'P 1'
#
loop_
_entity.id
_entity.type
_entity.pdbx_description
1 polymer ?
#
loop_
_entity_poly.entity_id
_entity_poly.type
_entity_poly.pdbx_seq_one_letter_code
_entity_poly.pdbx_strand_id
1 'polypeptide(L)'
;MNWQPELPERYRRLTEDELGTAIAARRRELGSRLLILGHHYQQDEVIRHADLIGDSLKLSQLAAAEAPRRGADTIVFCGVHFMAETADVLTPESVRVILPDLSAGCSMADMASYDDTVQAWEEIHEAIAGTPWRVVPITYVNSSAAIKAFVGERGGACCTSSNAGFVFDWALAGGDSPRRKGERIKILFLPDQHLGRNTAKAKGFVTEIDAARKKGAVAQTALWNPRKKYGGNARETVRDADVLLWQGHCSVHKLFRPEHVESARQDGRT
;
A
#
# COMPACT_ATOMS: atom_id res chain seq x y z
N MET A 1 -7.97 -4.48 -16.25
CA MET A 1 -7.88 -3.07 -16.71
C MET A 1 -9.15 -2.37 -16.30
N ASN A 2 -9.05 -1.29 -15.54
CA ASN A 2 -10.21 -0.46 -15.26
C ASN A 2 -10.62 0.26 -16.55
N TRP A 3 -11.91 0.21 -16.86
CA TRP A 3 -12.42 0.90 -18.04
C TRP A 3 -12.42 2.41 -17.78
N GLN A 4 -11.75 3.15 -18.63
CA GLN A 4 -11.74 4.62 -18.63
C GLN A 4 -12.53 5.10 -19.84
N PRO A 5 -13.60 5.89 -19.69
CA PRO A 5 -14.30 6.47 -20.82
C PRO A 5 -13.38 7.45 -21.56
N GLU A 6 -13.54 7.52 -22.87
CA GLU A 6 -12.79 8.50 -23.66
C GLU A 6 -13.11 9.93 -23.20
N LEU A 7 -12.06 10.74 -23.09
CA LEU A 7 -12.23 12.16 -22.77
C LEU A 7 -13.03 12.83 -23.90
N PRO A 8 -14.16 13.50 -23.59
CA PRO A 8 -14.95 14.19 -24.60
C PRO A 8 -14.12 15.17 -25.41
N GLU A 9 -14.36 15.20 -26.73
CA GLU A 9 -13.59 16.00 -27.69
C GLU A 9 -13.52 17.49 -27.31
N ARG A 10 -14.59 18.02 -26.72
CA ARG A 10 -14.66 19.41 -26.22
C ARG A 10 -13.54 19.75 -25.23
N TYR A 11 -13.05 18.79 -24.45
CA TYR A 11 -11.96 19.00 -23.50
C TYR A 11 -10.58 18.78 -24.10
N ARG A 12 -10.47 17.92 -25.13
CA ARG A 12 -9.21 17.64 -25.83
C ARG A 12 -8.69 18.85 -26.61
N ARG A 13 -9.56 19.77 -26.98
CA ARG A 13 -9.22 20.98 -27.75
C ARG A 13 -8.88 22.20 -26.90
N LEU A 14 -9.11 22.12 -25.58
CA LEU A 14 -8.85 23.24 -24.69
C LEU A 14 -7.35 23.33 -24.38
N THR A 15 -6.86 24.55 -24.31
CA THR A 15 -5.56 24.86 -23.77
C THR A 15 -5.56 24.65 -22.26
N GLU A 16 -4.37 24.59 -21.65
CA GLU A 16 -4.23 24.48 -20.19
C GLU A 16 -4.91 25.62 -19.44
N ASP A 17 -4.80 26.85 -19.92
CA ASP A 17 -5.44 28.04 -19.32
C ASP A 17 -6.97 27.97 -19.42
N GLU A 18 -7.50 27.49 -20.54
CA GLU A 18 -8.94 27.30 -20.70
C GLU A 18 -9.46 26.20 -19.78
N LEU A 19 -8.72 25.09 -19.64
CA LEU A 19 -9.03 24.02 -18.66
C LEU A 19 -8.98 24.54 -17.24
N GLY A 20 -7.95 25.29 -16.86
CA GLY A 20 -7.83 25.92 -15.55
C GLY A 20 -9.00 26.85 -15.23
N THR A 21 -9.41 27.66 -16.21
CA THR A 21 -10.57 28.55 -16.09
C THR A 21 -11.88 27.77 -15.91
N ALA A 22 -12.07 26.67 -16.68
CA ALA A 22 -13.25 25.82 -16.55
C ALA A 22 -13.30 25.10 -15.19
N ILE A 23 -12.17 24.60 -14.69
CA ILE A 23 -12.05 23.99 -13.37
C ILE A 23 -12.42 25.02 -12.29
N ALA A 24 -11.85 26.22 -12.35
CA ALA A 24 -12.14 27.28 -11.39
C ALA A 24 -13.62 27.70 -11.39
N ALA A 25 -14.25 27.75 -12.56
CA ALA A 25 -15.69 28.02 -12.67
C ALA A 25 -16.54 26.92 -12.02
N ARG A 26 -16.20 25.64 -12.28
CA ARG A 26 -16.90 24.50 -11.69
C ARG A 26 -16.71 24.42 -10.17
N ARG A 27 -15.52 24.73 -9.67
CA ARG A 27 -15.28 24.82 -8.22
C ARG A 27 -16.15 25.86 -7.54
N ARG A 28 -16.31 27.06 -8.16
CA ARG A 28 -17.19 28.09 -7.61
C ARG A 28 -18.66 27.65 -7.59
N GLU A 29 -19.12 26.97 -8.64
CA GLU A 29 -20.49 26.46 -8.73
C GLU A 29 -20.78 25.40 -7.65
N LEU A 30 -19.85 24.48 -7.42
CA LEU A 30 -20.02 23.40 -6.44
C LEU A 30 -19.78 23.88 -5.00
N GLY A 31 -18.95 24.91 -4.82
CA GLY A 31 -18.66 25.49 -3.52
C GLY A 31 -18.11 24.47 -2.52
N SER A 32 -18.65 24.49 -1.30
CA SER A 32 -18.22 23.59 -0.22
C SER A 32 -18.55 22.11 -0.45
N ARG A 33 -19.43 21.80 -1.40
CA ARG A 33 -19.76 20.40 -1.75
C ARG A 33 -18.63 19.64 -2.42
N LEU A 34 -17.63 20.35 -2.97
CA LEU A 34 -16.47 19.78 -3.63
C LEU A 34 -15.22 19.92 -2.77
N LEU A 35 -14.49 18.83 -2.60
CA LEU A 35 -13.15 18.79 -2.02
C LEU A 35 -12.17 18.16 -3.02
N ILE A 36 -11.12 18.88 -3.38
CA ILE A 36 -10.08 18.39 -4.30
C ILE A 36 -8.83 18.06 -3.48
N LEU A 37 -8.40 16.79 -3.56
CA LEU A 37 -7.19 16.27 -2.91
C LEU A 37 -6.12 16.04 -3.96
N GLY A 38 -4.89 16.50 -3.69
CA GLY A 38 -3.75 16.32 -4.58
C GLY A 38 -2.59 15.63 -3.88
N HIS A 39 -2.13 14.49 -4.42
CA HIS A 39 -0.90 13.89 -3.92
C HIS A 39 0.29 14.76 -4.32
N HIS A 40 1.25 14.96 -3.42
CA HIS A 40 2.35 15.92 -3.58
C HIS A 40 3.28 15.65 -4.77
N TYR A 41 3.21 14.50 -5.44
CA TYR A 41 3.97 14.23 -6.66
C TYR A 41 3.23 14.60 -7.95
N GLN A 42 1.98 15.08 -7.86
CA GLN A 42 1.27 15.54 -9.05
C GLN A 42 1.97 16.75 -9.67
N GLN A 43 1.76 16.93 -10.99
CA GLN A 43 2.27 18.08 -11.72
C GLN A 43 1.67 19.38 -11.17
N ASP A 44 2.40 20.49 -11.29
CA ASP A 44 1.99 21.79 -10.75
C ASP A 44 0.63 22.24 -11.33
N GLU A 45 0.38 21.91 -12.60
CA GLU A 45 -0.87 22.20 -13.30
C GLU A 45 -2.09 21.50 -12.68
N VAL A 46 -1.87 20.36 -12.03
CA VAL A 46 -2.90 19.61 -11.31
C VAL A 46 -2.99 20.08 -9.85
N ILE A 47 -1.83 20.15 -9.18
CA ILE A 47 -1.76 20.41 -7.74
C ILE A 47 -2.27 21.80 -7.36
N ARG A 48 -2.14 22.79 -8.25
CA ARG A 48 -2.68 24.17 -8.05
C ARG A 48 -4.19 24.21 -7.83
N HIS A 49 -4.91 23.15 -8.22
CA HIS A 49 -6.36 23.04 -8.02
C HIS A 49 -6.75 22.31 -6.73
N ALA A 50 -5.79 21.74 -6.01
CA ALA A 50 -6.08 20.99 -4.79
C ALA A 50 -6.42 21.90 -3.61
N ASP A 51 -7.39 21.48 -2.80
CA ASP A 51 -7.71 22.11 -1.51
C ASP A 51 -6.77 21.62 -0.40
N LEU A 52 -6.32 20.37 -0.50
CA LEU A 52 -5.40 19.71 0.43
C LEU A 52 -4.35 18.93 -0.34
N ILE A 53 -3.11 19.03 0.13
CA ILE A 53 -1.95 18.34 -0.46
C ILE A 53 -1.30 17.48 0.64
N GLY A 54 -0.83 16.28 0.29
CA GLY A 54 -0.17 15.40 1.24
C GLY A 54 0.26 14.07 0.65
N ASP A 55 0.67 13.16 1.53
CA ASP A 55 0.95 11.77 1.18
C ASP A 55 -0.32 10.91 1.12
N SER A 56 -0.19 9.67 0.68
CA SER A 56 -1.30 8.76 0.40
C SER A 56 -2.26 8.56 1.57
N LEU A 57 -1.74 8.17 2.75
CA LEU A 57 -2.57 7.90 3.92
C LEU A 57 -3.10 9.19 4.54
N LYS A 58 -2.24 10.20 4.63
CA LYS A 58 -2.63 11.50 5.22
C LYS A 58 -3.76 12.15 4.45
N LEU A 59 -3.70 12.13 3.10
CA LEU A 59 -4.79 12.65 2.26
C LEU A 59 -6.10 11.90 2.49
N SER A 60 -6.07 10.58 2.59
CA SER A 60 -7.27 9.78 2.85
C SER A 60 -7.86 10.07 4.24
N GLN A 61 -7.01 10.26 5.26
CA GLN A 61 -7.44 10.68 6.59
C GLN A 61 -8.01 12.12 6.59
N LEU A 62 -7.39 13.03 5.84
CA LEU A 62 -7.90 14.39 5.66
C LEU A 62 -9.23 14.39 4.93
N ALA A 63 -9.42 13.53 3.92
CA ALA A 63 -10.70 13.33 3.25
C ALA A 63 -11.81 12.98 4.25
N ALA A 64 -11.56 11.98 5.09
CA ALA A 64 -12.52 11.53 6.11
C ALA A 64 -12.86 12.62 7.14
N ALA A 65 -11.90 13.46 7.53
CA ALA A 65 -12.10 14.52 8.50
C ALA A 65 -12.76 15.77 7.89
N GLU A 66 -12.33 16.18 6.70
CA GLU A 66 -12.71 17.47 6.10
C GLU A 66 -14.02 17.41 5.30
N ALA A 67 -14.34 16.25 4.67
CA ALA A 67 -15.56 16.16 3.88
C ALA A 67 -16.81 16.42 4.74
N PRO A 68 -17.02 15.75 5.89
CA PRO A 68 -18.16 16.04 6.76
C PRO A 68 -18.13 17.47 7.32
N ARG A 69 -16.95 17.98 7.71
CA ARG A 69 -16.80 19.31 8.26
C ARG A 69 -17.20 20.41 7.29
N ARG A 70 -16.94 20.24 6.00
CA ARG A 70 -17.28 21.19 4.92
C ARG A 70 -18.67 20.97 4.35
N GLY A 71 -19.33 19.85 4.67
CA GLY A 71 -20.54 19.40 4.00
C GLY A 71 -20.28 18.97 2.54
N ALA A 72 -19.08 18.45 2.26
CA ALA A 72 -18.74 18.00 0.94
C ALA A 72 -19.38 16.62 0.66
N ASP A 73 -20.04 16.50 -0.50
CA ASP A 73 -20.63 15.28 -1.01
C ASP A 73 -19.79 14.64 -2.13
N THR A 74 -18.76 15.34 -2.56
CA THR A 74 -17.90 14.94 -3.68
C THR A 74 -16.44 15.25 -3.40
N ILE A 75 -15.59 14.24 -3.54
CA ILE A 75 -14.14 14.36 -3.48
C ILE A 75 -13.58 14.04 -4.87
N VAL A 76 -12.70 14.89 -5.40
CA VAL A 76 -11.84 14.57 -6.53
C VAL A 76 -10.46 14.25 -6.00
N PHE A 77 -9.99 13.02 -6.18
CA PHE A 77 -8.70 12.58 -5.69
C PHE A 77 -7.67 12.54 -6.83
N CYS A 78 -6.80 13.54 -6.89
CA CYS A 78 -5.70 13.60 -7.85
C CYS A 78 -4.51 12.79 -7.30
N GLY A 79 -4.48 11.51 -7.63
CA GLY A 79 -3.49 10.53 -7.18
C GLY A 79 -3.62 9.25 -8.00
N VAL A 80 -3.36 8.11 -7.37
CA VAL A 80 -3.50 6.79 -7.98
C VAL A 80 -4.61 5.98 -7.32
N HIS A 81 -5.03 4.91 -8.00
CA HIS A 81 -6.22 4.12 -7.69
C HIS A 81 -6.34 3.72 -6.20
N PHE A 82 -5.31 3.07 -5.62
CA PHE A 82 -5.37 2.61 -4.23
C PHE A 82 -5.53 3.74 -3.20
N MET A 83 -5.12 4.97 -3.54
CA MET A 83 -5.30 6.15 -2.67
C MET A 83 -6.75 6.60 -2.67
N ALA A 84 -7.36 6.67 -3.86
CA ALA A 84 -8.79 6.99 -4.01
C ALA A 84 -9.66 5.93 -3.32
N GLU A 85 -9.37 4.64 -3.49
CA GLU A 85 -10.02 3.55 -2.76
C GLU A 85 -9.90 3.72 -1.24
N THR A 86 -8.71 4.08 -0.76
CA THR A 86 -8.50 4.29 0.69
C THR A 86 -9.31 5.48 1.19
N ALA A 87 -9.40 6.56 0.43
CA ALA A 87 -10.25 7.71 0.77
C ALA A 87 -11.72 7.31 0.79
N ASP A 88 -12.18 6.53 -0.18
CA ASP A 88 -13.56 6.04 -0.27
C ASP A 88 -13.94 5.17 0.94
N VAL A 89 -13.07 4.22 1.30
CA VAL A 89 -13.26 3.35 2.49
C VAL A 89 -13.33 4.15 3.80
N LEU A 90 -12.60 5.24 3.91
CA LEU A 90 -12.53 6.05 5.14
C LEU A 90 -13.60 7.14 5.22
N THR A 91 -14.25 7.50 4.12
CA THR A 91 -15.30 8.52 4.09
C THR A 91 -16.69 7.91 4.24
N PRO A 92 -17.71 8.67 4.70
CA PRO A 92 -19.09 8.18 4.73
C PRO A 92 -19.62 7.81 3.34
N GLU A 93 -20.51 6.83 3.25
CA GLU A 93 -21.16 6.37 1.99
C GLU A 93 -21.86 7.50 1.21
N SER A 94 -22.25 8.58 1.89
CA SER A 94 -22.85 9.76 1.25
C SER A 94 -21.86 10.62 0.47
N VAL A 95 -20.55 10.37 0.64
CA VAL A 95 -19.46 11.11 -0.03
C VAL A 95 -18.97 10.29 -1.22
N ARG A 96 -19.05 10.86 -2.42
CA ARG A 96 -18.54 10.24 -3.64
C ARG A 96 -17.07 10.57 -3.84
N VAL A 97 -16.21 9.58 -3.98
CA VAL A 97 -14.80 9.75 -4.35
C VAL A 97 -14.62 9.49 -5.85
N ILE A 98 -14.05 10.46 -6.55
CA ILE A 98 -13.81 10.42 -7.99
C ILE A 98 -12.29 10.42 -8.24
N LEU A 99 -11.81 9.38 -8.90
CA LEU A 99 -10.47 9.32 -9.49
C LEU A 99 -10.57 9.82 -10.94
N PRO A 100 -9.93 10.95 -11.32
CA PRO A 100 -10.07 11.54 -12.66
C PRO A 100 -9.61 10.62 -13.78
N ASP A 101 -8.57 9.82 -13.53
CA ASP A 101 -8.02 8.83 -14.45
C ASP A 101 -7.99 7.45 -13.78
N LEU A 102 -8.90 6.58 -14.18
CA LEU A 102 -9.00 5.21 -13.66
C LEU A 102 -7.80 4.33 -14.07
N SER A 103 -7.02 4.73 -15.05
CA SER A 103 -5.77 4.07 -15.46
C SER A 103 -4.58 4.46 -14.59
N ALA A 104 -4.71 5.51 -13.76
CA ALA A 104 -3.67 5.95 -12.83
C ALA A 104 -3.45 4.87 -11.75
N GLY A 105 -2.55 3.94 -12.01
CA GLY A 105 -2.22 2.79 -11.16
C GLY A 105 -0.91 2.94 -10.40
N CYS A 106 -0.64 1.97 -9.54
CA CYS A 106 0.63 1.80 -8.84
C CYS A 106 1.13 0.38 -9.11
N SER A 107 2.20 0.25 -9.89
CA SER A 107 2.74 -1.06 -10.28
C SER A 107 3.06 -1.97 -9.08
N MET A 108 3.43 -1.41 -7.94
CA MET A 108 3.67 -2.19 -6.73
C MET A 108 2.35 -2.69 -6.11
N ALA A 109 1.32 -1.86 -6.07
CA ALA A 109 0.00 -2.27 -5.56
C ALA A 109 -0.58 -3.40 -6.39
N ASP A 110 -0.36 -3.36 -7.72
CA ASP A 110 -0.87 -4.35 -8.67
C ASP A 110 -0.07 -5.68 -8.65
N MET A 111 1.08 -5.73 -7.95
CA MET A 111 1.87 -6.97 -7.82
C MET A 111 1.28 -7.99 -6.84
N ALA A 112 0.30 -7.62 -6.03
CA ALA A 112 -0.45 -8.55 -5.19
C ALA A 112 -1.91 -8.53 -5.63
N SER A 113 -2.30 -9.45 -6.52
CA SER A 113 -3.69 -9.63 -6.89
C SER A 113 -4.45 -10.35 -5.77
N TYR A 114 -5.77 -10.18 -5.74
CA TYR A 114 -6.62 -10.88 -4.76
C TYR A 114 -6.51 -12.39 -4.93
N ASP A 115 -6.63 -12.90 -6.16
CA ASP A 115 -6.62 -14.34 -6.44
C ASP A 115 -5.27 -14.98 -6.07
N ASP A 116 -4.15 -14.35 -6.45
CA ASP A 116 -2.81 -14.84 -6.07
C ASP A 116 -2.62 -14.83 -4.54
N THR A 117 -3.22 -13.85 -3.85
CA THR A 117 -3.11 -13.74 -2.38
C THR A 117 -3.93 -14.84 -1.70
N VAL A 118 -5.13 -15.15 -2.21
CA VAL A 118 -5.95 -16.26 -1.73
C VAL A 118 -5.22 -17.58 -1.94
N GLN A 119 -4.67 -17.82 -3.13
CA GLN A 119 -3.88 -19.02 -3.40
C GLN A 119 -2.68 -19.13 -2.46
N ALA A 120 -1.93 -18.06 -2.27
CA ALA A 120 -0.79 -18.06 -1.35
C ALA A 120 -1.22 -18.40 0.08
N TRP A 121 -2.34 -17.85 0.53
CA TRP A 121 -2.91 -18.13 1.84
C TRP A 121 -3.23 -19.61 2.04
N GLU A 122 -3.85 -20.24 1.06
CA GLU A 122 -4.17 -21.69 1.08
C GLU A 122 -2.90 -22.54 1.10
N GLU A 123 -1.93 -22.25 0.24
CA GLU A 123 -0.65 -22.98 0.17
C GLU A 123 0.17 -22.83 1.46
N ILE A 124 0.17 -21.65 2.10
CA ILE A 124 0.83 -21.44 3.38
C ILE A 124 0.16 -22.29 4.47
N HIS A 125 -1.17 -22.31 4.52
CA HIS A 125 -1.91 -23.10 5.50
C HIS A 125 -1.74 -24.61 5.27
N GLU A 126 -1.66 -25.06 4.02
CA GLU A 126 -1.28 -26.43 3.70
C GLU A 126 0.12 -26.77 4.24
N ALA A 127 1.09 -25.87 4.07
CA ALA A 127 2.47 -26.11 4.51
C ALA A 127 2.61 -26.20 6.04
N ILE A 128 1.83 -25.40 6.79
CA ILE A 128 1.88 -25.34 8.27
C ILE A 128 0.87 -26.26 8.95
N ALA A 129 0.09 -27.03 8.21
CA ALA A 129 -0.91 -27.95 8.78
C ALA A 129 -0.30 -28.88 9.83
N GLY A 130 -0.97 -29.00 10.99
CA GLY A 130 -0.49 -29.81 12.14
C GLY A 130 0.65 -29.18 12.94
N THR A 131 1.01 -27.94 12.66
CA THR A 131 2.01 -27.17 13.41
C THR A 131 1.35 -26.12 14.34
N PRO A 132 2.07 -25.54 15.30
CA PRO A 132 1.53 -24.46 16.14
C PRO A 132 1.58 -23.07 15.48
N TRP A 133 1.78 -22.99 14.16
CA TRP A 133 1.80 -21.70 13.46
C TRP A 133 0.41 -21.13 13.21
N ARG A 134 0.28 -19.83 13.43
CA ARG A 134 -0.84 -19.01 12.93
C ARG A 134 -0.30 -17.89 12.05
N VAL A 135 -0.95 -17.65 10.90
CA VAL A 135 -0.55 -16.61 9.97
C VAL A 135 -1.26 -15.30 10.34
N VAL A 136 -0.50 -14.22 10.44
CA VAL A 136 -1.02 -12.85 10.54
C VAL A 136 -0.55 -12.08 9.31
N PRO A 137 -1.45 -11.70 8.40
CA PRO A 137 -1.06 -10.97 7.20
C PRO A 137 -0.87 -9.48 7.53
N ILE A 138 0.11 -8.86 6.87
CA ILE A 138 0.34 -7.41 6.89
C ILE A 138 0.37 -6.92 5.46
N THR A 139 -0.37 -5.85 5.16
CA THR A 139 -0.24 -5.19 3.86
C THR A 139 0.28 -3.78 4.00
N TYR A 140 1.14 -3.38 3.08
CA TYR A 140 1.53 -1.99 2.90
C TYR A 140 0.36 -1.20 2.29
N VAL A 141 0.22 0.07 2.65
CA VAL A 141 -0.88 0.93 2.18
C VAL A 141 -1.01 0.97 0.66
N ASN A 142 0.09 0.77 -0.07
CA ASN A 142 0.14 0.62 -1.51
C ASN A 142 -0.35 -0.78 -1.92
N SER A 143 -1.62 -1.03 -1.72
CA SER A 143 -2.35 -2.24 -2.09
C SER A 143 -3.81 -1.87 -2.37
N SER A 144 -4.52 -2.69 -3.14
CA SER A 144 -5.94 -2.47 -3.42
C SER A 144 -6.82 -2.58 -2.16
N ALA A 145 -8.03 -2.02 -2.21
CA ALA A 145 -9.03 -2.18 -1.14
C ALA A 145 -9.34 -3.66 -0.90
N ALA A 146 -9.39 -4.49 -1.95
CA ALA A 146 -9.61 -5.93 -1.84
C ALA A 146 -8.52 -6.63 -1.01
N ILE A 147 -7.25 -6.27 -1.19
CA ILE A 147 -6.14 -6.80 -0.37
C ILE A 147 -6.22 -6.30 1.07
N LYS A 148 -6.59 -5.05 1.29
CA LYS A 148 -6.80 -4.50 2.64
C LYS A 148 -7.93 -5.23 3.37
N ALA A 149 -9.05 -5.48 2.68
CA ALA A 149 -10.17 -6.27 3.21
C ALA A 149 -9.74 -7.70 3.54
N PHE A 150 -9.07 -8.39 2.60
CA PHE A 150 -8.52 -9.73 2.81
C PHE A 150 -7.65 -9.83 4.06
N VAL A 151 -6.78 -8.85 4.26
CA VAL A 151 -5.87 -8.78 5.42
C VAL A 151 -6.65 -8.53 6.71
N GLY A 152 -7.58 -7.58 6.71
CA GLY A 152 -8.41 -7.26 7.87
C GLY A 152 -9.29 -8.42 8.32
N GLU A 153 -9.97 -9.11 7.39
CA GLU A 153 -10.80 -10.29 7.66
C GLU A 153 -10.02 -11.45 8.31
N ARG A 154 -8.70 -11.46 8.14
CA ARG A 154 -7.80 -12.52 8.67
C ARG A 154 -6.99 -12.07 9.88
N GLY A 155 -7.46 -11.03 10.55
CA GLY A 155 -6.85 -10.54 11.79
C GLY A 155 -5.50 -9.85 11.59
N GLY A 156 -5.27 -9.35 10.39
CA GLY A 156 -4.08 -8.58 10.01
C GLY A 156 -4.31 -7.08 10.00
N ALA A 157 -3.32 -6.32 9.55
CA ALA A 157 -3.39 -4.87 9.48
C ALA A 157 -2.68 -4.28 8.26
N CYS A 158 -3.09 -3.04 7.92
CA CYS A 158 -2.42 -2.22 6.94
C CYS A 158 -1.34 -1.37 7.62
N CYS A 159 -0.16 -1.25 7.00
CA CYS A 159 0.93 -0.41 7.48
C CYS A 159 1.35 0.65 6.45
N THR A 160 2.11 1.62 6.92
CA THR A 160 2.92 2.54 6.10
C THR A 160 4.41 2.26 6.33
N SER A 161 5.29 2.88 5.55
CA SER A 161 6.74 2.78 5.77
C SER A 161 7.16 3.29 7.15
N SER A 162 6.46 4.30 7.69
CA SER A 162 6.78 4.90 8.99
C SER A 162 6.31 4.08 10.20
N ASN A 163 5.28 3.24 10.06
CA ASN A 163 4.74 2.46 11.18
C ASN A 163 4.89 0.94 11.03
N ALA A 164 5.53 0.45 9.95
CA ALA A 164 5.70 -0.97 9.69
C ALA A 164 6.31 -1.73 10.88
N GLY A 165 7.28 -1.13 11.59
CA GLY A 165 7.88 -1.73 12.78
C GLY A 165 6.88 -1.97 13.91
N PHE A 166 5.97 -1.04 14.18
CA PHE A 166 4.92 -1.21 15.19
C PHE A 166 3.89 -2.27 14.79
N VAL A 167 3.51 -2.28 13.49
CA VAL A 167 2.57 -3.29 12.97
C VAL A 167 3.20 -4.68 13.01
N PHE A 168 4.51 -4.83 12.79
CA PHE A 168 5.21 -6.09 12.96
C PHE A 168 5.17 -6.58 14.42
N ASP A 169 5.47 -5.70 15.39
CA ASP A 169 5.40 -6.05 16.83
C ASP A 169 4.00 -6.49 17.22
N TRP A 170 2.98 -5.75 16.78
CA TRP A 170 1.58 -6.07 17.00
C TRP A 170 1.20 -7.43 16.38
N ALA A 171 1.63 -7.70 15.13
CA ALA A 171 1.37 -8.98 14.48
C ALA A 171 2.07 -10.15 15.20
N LEU A 172 3.33 -9.97 15.65
CA LEU A 172 4.06 -10.99 16.42
C LEU A 172 3.43 -11.25 17.80
N ALA A 173 2.72 -10.28 18.37
CA ALA A 173 1.92 -10.46 19.57
C ALA A 173 0.59 -11.19 19.30
N GLY A 174 0.24 -11.41 18.02
CA GLY A 174 -0.93 -12.17 17.57
C GLY A 174 -1.94 -11.40 16.73
N GLY A 175 -1.68 -10.14 16.40
CA GLY A 175 -2.61 -9.34 15.61
C GLY A 175 -3.84 -8.93 16.42
N ASP A 176 -5.03 -9.04 15.85
CA ASP A 176 -6.31 -8.75 16.47
C ASP A 176 -6.67 -9.74 17.60
N SER A 177 -6.04 -10.91 17.61
CA SER A 177 -6.26 -11.97 18.60
C SER A 177 -4.96 -12.31 19.34
N PRO A 178 -4.88 -12.17 20.67
CA PRO A 178 -3.66 -12.42 21.42
C PRO A 178 -3.06 -13.80 21.14
N ARG A 179 -1.74 -13.86 21.07
CA ARG A 179 -1.00 -15.12 20.85
C ARG A 179 -1.26 -16.10 21.99
N ARG A 180 -1.64 -17.34 21.65
CA ARG A 180 -1.89 -18.42 22.59
C ARG A 180 -0.57 -19.03 23.09
N LYS A 181 -0.64 -19.69 24.25
CA LYS A 181 0.55 -20.42 24.79
C LYS A 181 0.99 -21.52 23.83
N GLY A 182 2.26 -21.50 23.42
CA GLY A 182 2.83 -22.45 22.46
C GLY A 182 2.57 -22.13 20.99
N GLU A 183 1.73 -21.15 20.68
CA GLU A 183 1.48 -20.70 19.32
C GLU A 183 2.68 -19.92 18.77
N ARG A 184 2.99 -20.14 17.49
CA ARG A 184 4.00 -19.37 16.74
C ARG A 184 3.29 -18.49 15.72
N ILE A 185 3.75 -17.26 15.56
CA ILE A 185 3.19 -16.34 14.58
C ILE A 185 4.07 -16.31 13.34
N LYS A 186 3.44 -16.48 12.19
CA LYS A 186 4.02 -16.32 10.86
C LYS A 186 3.44 -15.08 10.22
N ILE A 187 4.29 -14.19 9.70
CA ILE A 187 3.85 -12.99 8.99
C ILE A 187 3.84 -13.27 7.49
N LEU A 188 2.74 -12.96 6.81
CA LEU A 188 2.68 -12.79 5.36
C LEU A 188 2.69 -11.29 5.06
N PHE A 189 3.78 -10.77 4.50
CA PHE A 189 3.95 -9.35 4.22
C PHE A 189 3.75 -9.04 2.74
N LEU A 190 2.76 -8.19 2.45
CA LEU A 190 2.30 -7.79 1.12
C LEU A 190 2.50 -6.28 0.89
N PRO A 191 2.61 -5.78 -0.33
CA PRO A 191 3.19 -6.46 -1.48
C PRO A 191 4.71 -6.22 -1.59
N ASP A 192 5.31 -5.31 -0.80
CA ASP A 192 6.69 -4.85 -0.92
C ASP A 192 7.67 -5.72 -0.12
N GLN A 193 8.46 -6.53 -0.83
CA GLN A 193 9.50 -7.36 -0.22
C GLN A 193 10.56 -6.55 0.52
N HIS A 194 10.88 -5.33 0.05
CA HIS A 194 11.97 -4.54 0.63
C HIS A 194 11.57 -3.93 1.98
N LEU A 195 10.35 -3.36 2.06
CA LEU A 195 9.82 -2.87 3.33
C LEU A 195 9.70 -4.00 4.34
N GLY A 196 9.11 -5.14 3.94
CA GLY A 196 8.96 -6.30 4.81
C GLY A 196 10.30 -6.87 5.29
N ARG A 197 11.28 -7.04 4.38
CA ARG A 197 12.62 -7.54 4.71
C ARG A 197 13.38 -6.60 5.65
N ASN A 198 13.39 -5.30 5.34
CA ASN A 198 14.07 -4.31 6.16
C ASN A 198 13.45 -4.23 7.56
N THR A 199 12.12 -4.32 7.66
CA THR A 199 11.42 -4.36 8.94
C THR A 199 11.75 -5.63 9.71
N ALA A 200 11.69 -6.80 9.08
CA ALA A 200 12.08 -8.07 9.71
C ALA A 200 13.53 -8.03 10.21
N LYS A 201 14.46 -7.53 9.40
CA LYS A 201 15.87 -7.35 9.80
C LYS A 201 16.02 -6.43 11.01
N ALA A 202 15.32 -5.30 11.02
CA ALA A 202 15.34 -4.36 12.15
C ALA A 202 14.76 -4.99 13.43
N LYS A 203 13.90 -6.01 13.33
CA LYS A 203 13.37 -6.80 14.45
C LYS A 203 14.26 -7.99 14.82
N GLY A 204 15.43 -8.13 14.21
CA GLY A 204 16.43 -9.16 14.54
C GLY A 204 16.26 -10.48 13.79
N PHE A 205 15.33 -10.59 12.83
CA PHE A 205 15.21 -11.79 12.00
C PHE A 205 16.40 -11.94 11.06
N VAL A 206 16.89 -13.15 10.89
CA VAL A 206 17.88 -13.50 9.87
C VAL A 206 17.17 -13.54 8.52
N THR A 207 17.51 -12.60 7.63
CA THR A 207 16.88 -12.57 6.31
C THR A 207 17.46 -13.64 5.38
N GLU A 208 16.74 -14.00 4.33
CA GLU A 208 17.22 -14.92 3.29
C GLU A 208 18.51 -14.40 2.62
N ILE A 209 18.67 -13.07 2.55
CA ILE A 209 19.89 -12.44 2.02
C ILE A 209 21.04 -12.57 3.02
N ASP A 210 20.81 -12.36 4.32
CA ASP A 210 21.84 -12.50 5.34
C ASP A 210 22.28 -13.97 5.47
N ALA A 211 21.34 -14.91 5.42
CA ALA A 211 21.64 -16.36 5.45
C ALA A 211 22.48 -16.81 4.25
N ALA A 212 22.19 -16.29 3.05
CA ALA A 212 22.97 -16.59 1.85
C ALA A 212 24.44 -16.09 1.94
N ARG A 213 24.70 -15.07 2.77
CA ARG A 213 26.05 -14.50 2.95
C ARG A 213 26.83 -15.12 4.11
N LYS A 214 26.16 -15.80 5.04
CA LYS A 214 26.77 -16.31 6.26
C LYS A 214 26.62 -17.83 6.34
N LYS A 215 27.71 -18.56 6.19
CA LYS A 215 27.72 -20.04 6.25
C LYS A 215 27.12 -20.53 7.60
N GLY A 216 26.15 -21.42 7.52
CA GLY A 216 25.48 -22.02 8.70
C GLY A 216 24.35 -21.16 9.29
N ALA A 217 24.06 -19.97 8.77
CA ALA A 217 22.90 -19.21 9.18
C ALA A 217 21.61 -19.79 8.54
N VAL A 218 20.57 -19.91 9.35
CA VAL A 218 19.23 -20.35 8.88
C VAL A 218 18.36 -19.12 8.66
N ALA A 219 17.80 -18.99 7.46
CA ALA A 219 16.90 -17.89 7.14
C ALA A 219 15.58 -18.02 7.90
N GLN A 220 15.13 -16.92 8.48
CA GLN A 220 13.82 -16.79 9.11
C GLN A 220 12.82 -16.08 8.20
N THR A 221 13.30 -15.50 7.09
CA THR A 221 12.45 -14.94 6.04
C THR A 221 12.56 -15.78 4.77
N ALA A 222 11.47 -15.84 3.99
CA ALA A 222 11.48 -16.44 2.67
C ALA A 222 10.72 -15.55 1.68
N LEU A 223 11.26 -15.45 0.45
CA LEU A 223 10.62 -14.69 -0.61
C LEU A 223 9.48 -15.51 -1.23
N TRP A 224 8.32 -14.87 -1.45
CA TRP A 224 7.14 -15.50 -2.03
C TRP A 224 6.90 -14.99 -3.45
N ASN A 225 7.13 -15.84 -4.45
CA ASN A 225 6.78 -15.57 -5.84
C ASN A 225 5.35 -16.09 -6.12
N PRO A 226 4.35 -15.22 -6.37
CA PRO A 226 2.95 -15.66 -6.54
C PRO A 226 2.74 -16.58 -7.75
N ARG A 227 3.64 -16.56 -8.73
CA ARG A 227 3.54 -17.37 -9.95
C ARG A 227 4.06 -18.80 -9.79
N LYS A 228 4.47 -19.20 -8.59
CA LYS A 228 5.07 -20.52 -8.33
C LYS A 228 4.44 -21.12 -7.09
N LYS A 229 4.20 -22.43 -7.16
CA LYS A 229 3.72 -23.20 -5.99
C LYS A 229 4.64 -22.98 -4.79
N TYR A 230 4.05 -22.78 -3.61
CA TYR A 230 4.75 -22.42 -2.36
C TYR A 230 5.67 -21.20 -2.51
N GLY A 231 5.30 -20.27 -3.39
CA GLY A 231 6.12 -19.10 -3.65
C GLY A 231 7.47 -19.40 -4.30
N GLY A 232 7.64 -20.60 -4.87
CA GLY A 232 8.91 -21.08 -5.43
C GLY A 232 9.88 -21.65 -4.39
N ASN A 233 9.41 -21.87 -3.16
CA ASN A 233 10.18 -22.48 -2.08
C ASN A 233 9.85 -23.97 -1.92
N ALA A 234 10.70 -24.70 -1.19
CA ALA A 234 10.32 -25.99 -0.65
C ALA A 234 9.22 -25.81 0.42
N ARG A 235 8.34 -26.80 0.57
CA ARG A 235 7.27 -26.78 1.58
C ARG A 235 7.81 -26.58 3.00
N GLU A 236 8.94 -27.21 3.29
CA GLU A 236 9.65 -27.12 4.57
C GLU A 236 10.13 -25.69 4.82
N THR A 237 10.65 -24.99 3.80
CA THR A 237 11.05 -23.60 3.91
C THR A 237 9.85 -22.70 4.26
N VAL A 238 8.70 -22.91 3.61
CA VAL A 238 7.46 -22.19 3.93
C VAL A 238 7.01 -22.48 5.36
N ARG A 239 7.07 -23.76 5.78
CA ARG A 239 6.71 -24.18 7.14
C ARG A 239 7.60 -23.55 8.19
N ASP A 240 8.91 -23.45 7.96
CA ASP A 240 9.89 -23.10 8.98
C ASP A 240 10.19 -21.59 9.03
N ALA A 241 9.98 -20.83 7.95
CA ALA A 241 10.16 -19.38 7.92
C ALA A 241 9.16 -18.66 8.86
N ASP A 242 9.62 -17.64 9.57
CA ASP A 242 8.78 -16.78 10.41
C ASP A 242 8.07 -15.69 9.57
N VAL A 243 8.70 -15.21 8.51
CA VAL A 243 8.16 -14.15 7.64
C VAL A 243 8.22 -14.55 6.17
N LEU A 244 7.09 -14.50 5.51
CA LEU A 244 6.97 -14.67 4.07
C LEU A 244 6.81 -13.31 3.42
N LEU A 245 7.71 -12.98 2.50
CA LEU A 245 7.82 -11.69 1.84
C LEU A 245 7.31 -11.79 0.41
N TRP A 246 6.19 -11.16 0.11
CA TRP A 246 5.68 -11.10 -1.26
C TRP A 246 6.71 -10.48 -2.20
N GLN A 247 6.96 -11.08 -3.37
CA GLN A 247 8.01 -10.67 -4.29
C GLN A 247 7.62 -9.43 -5.12
N GLY A 248 6.93 -8.49 -4.54
CA GLY A 248 6.65 -7.20 -5.12
C GLY A 248 7.72 -6.16 -4.75
N HIS A 249 7.75 -5.06 -5.48
CA HIS A 249 8.67 -3.95 -5.24
C HIS A 249 8.21 -2.68 -5.95
N CYS A 250 8.66 -1.55 -5.44
CA CYS A 250 8.52 -0.27 -6.15
C CYS A 250 9.77 -0.02 -7.01
N SER A 251 9.59 0.19 -8.31
CA SER A 251 10.69 0.54 -9.23
C SER A 251 11.30 1.90 -8.87
N VAL A 252 10.49 2.86 -8.43
CA VAL A 252 10.92 4.19 -8.02
C VAL A 252 11.78 4.13 -6.75
N HIS A 253 11.36 3.36 -5.73
CA HIS A 253 12.14 3.21 -4.49
C HIS A 253 13.54 2.66 -4.75
N LYS A 254 13.72 1.82 -5.77
CA LYS A 254 15.04 1.29 -6.15
C LYS A 254 16.00 2.33 -6.72
N LEU A 255 15.50 3.48 -7.16
CA LEU A 255 16.32 4.59 -7.65
C LEU A 255 16.95 5.39 -6.50
N PHE A 256 16.35 5.37 -5.30
CA PHE A 256 16.87 6.04 -4.12
C PHE A 256 17.94 5.19 -3.44
N ARG A 257 19.10 5.78 -3.22
CA ARG A 257 20.28 5.13 -2.61
C ARG A 257 20.72 5.91 -1.37
N PRO A 258 21.43 5.27 -0.41
CA PRO A 258 21.98 5.95 0.76
C PRO A 258 22.84 7.17 0.39
N GLU A 259 23.61 7.07 -0.72
CA GLU A 259 24.49 8.14 -1.21
C GLU A 259 23.70 9.42 -1.57
N HIS A 260 22.45 9.29 -2.01
CA HIS A 260 21.59 10.46 -2.28
C HIS A 260 21.24 11.22 -1.00
N VAL A 261 21.07 10.51 0.12
CA VAL A 261 20.82 11.13 1.43
C VAL A 261 22.07 11.86 1.91
N GLU A 262 23.25 11.26 1.73
CA GLU A 262 24.52 11.88 2.10
C GLU A 262 24.76 13.16 1.28
N SER A 263 24.52 13.10 -0.04
CA SER A 263 24.63 14.27 -0.92
C SER A 263 23.66 15.39 -0.51
N ALA A 264 22.38 15.04 -0.24
CA ALA A 264 21.39 16.03 0.17
C ALA A 264 21.76 16.71 1.50
N ARG A 265 22.33 15.97 2.46
CA ARG A 265 22.81 16.53 3.73
C ARG A 265 23.99 17.47 3.53
N GLN A 266 24.93 17.14 2.64
CA GLN A 266 26.09 17.99 2.31
C GLN A 266 25.65 19.29 1.62
N ASP A 267 24.60 19.22 0.80
CA ASP A 267 24.02 20.39 0.11
C ASP A 267 23.15 21.29 1.01
N GLY A 268 22.99 20.93 2.30
CA GLY A 268 22.18 21.70 3.26
C GLY A 268 20.69 21.76 2.94
N ARG A 269 20.18 20.79 2.18
CA ARG A 269 18.76 20.71 1.73
C ARG A 269 17.87 19.87 2.66
N THR A 270 18.32 19.55 3.84
CA THR A 270 17.58 18.78 4.87
C THR A 270 17.47 19.57 6.16
#